data_6190ed6c7e20001c34fd853aeed8c6cc
#
_entry.id   6190ed6c7e20001c34fd853aeed8c6cc
#
_cell.length_a   1.000
_cell.length_b   1.000
_cell.length_c   1.000
_cell.angle_alpha   90.00
_cell.angle_beta   90.00
_cell.angle_gamma   90.00
#
_symmetry.space_group_name_H-M   'P 1'
#
loop_
_entity.id
_entity.type
_entity.pdbx_description
1 polymer ?
#
loop_
_entity_poly.entity_id
_entity_poly.type
_entity_poly.pdbx_seq_one_letter_code
_entity_poly.pdbx_strand_id
1 'polypeptide(L)'
;MRRLLVLIVSFFALSCCFCSGQGGEVKVLYWNIQNGMWHDQGNNYDNFVAYVRDLDPDICVWVEAESRYITDKAVKMQMPEDQYLPWNWDLLAARYGHSYTLVCGKRDTFPQVITSKYPLKIVKRVNGNGSDIIVAHGAGWAVVQLPGGEELNVVTLHTWPQKFAYLAEDEKADAAAHGGDRFRAREMQFICEQTIGTDPAAKDRLWLMTGDFNAISSVDNFHYRKSLDDTAFLVHDYVRGNTPYIDVIEKFYPGEFQKTTVSGKRIDMVYVTPALFDKVVSASVLREGFADCYRDPRGKDIHNFCHPSDHFPVFFTFKP
;
A
#
# COMPACT_ATOMS: atom_id res chain seq x y z
N MET A 1 9.59 -22.59 -75.39
CA MET A 1 8.71 -22.91 -74.26
C MET A 1 9.25 -22.20 -73.00
N ARG A 2 8.64 -21.02 -72.67
CA ARG A 2 9.00 -20.26 -71.45
C ARG A 2 7.96 -20.61 -70.37
N ARG A 3 8.42 -21.19 -69.28
CA ARG A 3 7.57 -21.43 -68.11
C ARG A 3 7.47 -20.18 -67.24
N LEU A 4 6.26 -19.67 -67.12
CA LEU A 4 5.90 -18.55 -66.28
C LEU A 4 5.76 -19.07 -64.85
N LEU A 5 6.60 -18.57 -63.90
CA LEU A 5 6.50 -18.90 -62.47
C LEU A 5 5.62 -17.84 -61.85
N VAL A 6 4.41 -18.22 -61.44
CA VAL A 6 3.50 -17.37 -60.66
C VAL A 6 3.84 -17.49 -59.19
N LEU A 7 4.37 -16.42 -58.58
CA LEU A 7 4.60 -16.31 -57.15
C LEU A 7 3.28 -15.85 -56.48
N ILE A 8 2.63 -16.74 -55.75
CA ILE A 8 1.49 -16.37 -54.88
C ILE A 8 2.06 -15.87 -53.54
N VAL A 9 1.98 -14.55 -53.32
CA VAL A 9 2.25 -13.91 -52.02
C VAL A 9 0.99 -13.95 -51.20
N SER A 10 0.96 -14.85 -50.22
CA SER A 10 -0.11 -14.91 -49.24
C SER A 10 0.10 -13.83 -48.19
N PHE A 11 -0.70 -12.79 -48.23
CA PHE A 11 -0.83 -11.82 -47.14
C PHE A 11 -1.56 -12.45 -45.97
N PHE A 12 -0.86 -12.82 -44.92
CA PHE A 12 -1.45 -13.09 -43.61
C PHE A 12 -1.82 -11.73 -42.98
N ALA A 13 -3.08 -11.34 -43.09
CA ALA A 13 -3.62 -10.27 -42.26
C ALA A 13 -3.70 -10.76 -40.82
N LEU A 14 -2.76 -10.32 -39.96
CA LEU A 14 -2.89 -10.45 -38.52
C LEU A 14 -4.08 -9.56 -38.09
N SER A 15 -5.27 -10.16 -37.98
CA SER A 15 -6.41 -9.54 -37.35
C SER A 15 -6.13 -9.46 -35.85
N CYS A 16 -5.59 -8.32 -35.38
CA CYS A 16 -5.63 -7.99 -33.98
C CYS A 16 -7.10 -7.83 -33.60
N CYS A 17 -7.69 -8.90 -33.07
CA CYS A 17 -8.93 -8.77 -32.30
C CYS A 17 -8.66 -7.88 -31.10
N PHE A 18 -8.91 -6.59 -31.24
CA PHE A 18 -9.21 -5.75 -30.09
C PHE A 18 -10.49 -6.29 -29.47
N CYS A 19 -10.36 -7.21 -28.53
CA CYS A 19 -11.41 -7.43 -27.56
C CYS A 19 -11.58 -6.11 -26.82
N SER A 20 -12.60 -5.35 -27.19
CA SER A 20 -13.18 -4.34 -26.31
C SER A 20 -13.81 -5.10 -25.15
N GLY A 21 -12.98 -5.52 -24.19
CA GLY A 21 -13.44 -6.02 -22.91
C GLY A 21 -14.21 -4.88 -22.25
N GLN A 22 -15.48 -5.11 -21.93
CA GLN A 22 -16.16 -4.33 -20.90
C GLN A 22 -15.19 -4.28 -19.72
N GLY A 23 -14.75 -3.07 -19.33
CA GLY A 23 -13.73 -2.88 -18.32
C GLY A 23 -14.19 -3.55 -17.03
N GLY A 24 -13.50 -4.65 -16.66
CA GLY A 24 -13.72 -5.33 -15.39
C GLY A 24 -13.36 -4.39 -14.24
N GLU A 25 -13.82 -4.70 -13.05
CA GLU A 25 -13.42 -3.96 -11.85
C GLU A 25 -11.92 -4.15 -11.63
N VAL A 26 -11.24 -3.07 -11.26
CA VAL A 26 -9.86 -3.10 -10.78
C VAL A 26 -9.89 -3.29 -9.26
N LYS A 27 -9.21 -4.31 -8.78
CA LYS A 27 -9.11 -4.69 -7.38
C LYS A 27 -7.80 -4.20 -6.78
N VAL A 28 -7.87 -3.44 -5.70
CA VAL A 28 -6.70 -2.89 -5.01
C VAL A 28 -6.64 -3.43 -3.59
N LEU A 29 -5.49 -3.96 -3.22
CA LEU A 29 -5.15 -4.43 -1.88
C LEU A 29 -4.05 -3.55 -1.29
N TYR A 30 -4.29 -2.97 -0.14
CA TYR A 30 -3.29 -2.33 0.70
C TYR A 30 -3.06 -3.16 1.97
N TRP A 31 -1.80 -3.34 2.37
CA TRP A 31 -1.49 -3.99 3.64
C TRP A 31 -0.10 -3.62 4.18
N ASN A 32 -0.02 -3.21 5.45
CA ASN A 32 1.23 -3.23 6.20
C ASN A 32 1.50 -4.69 6.62
N ILE A 33 2.52 -5.31 6.04
CA ILE A 33 2.81 -6.73 6.17
C ILE A 33 3.82 -7.05 7.28
N GLN A 34 4.05 -6.12 8.14
CA GLN A 34 4.90 -6.27 9.33
C GLN A 34 6.25 -6.95 9.06
N ASN A 35 7.30 -6.13 8.86
CA ASN A 35 8.67 -6.63 8.65
C ASN A 35 8.81 -7.67 7.51
N GLY A 36 8.17 -7.41 6.37
CA GLY A 36 8.26 -8.29 5.20
C GLY A 36 7.58 -9.63 5.38
N MET A 37 6.41 -9.64 6.01
CA MET A 37 5.64 -10.86 6.30
C MET A 37 6.50 -11.90 7.04
N TRP A 38 7.24 -11.45 8.06
CA TRP A 38 8.18 -12.29 8.79
C TRP A 38 7.55 -13.54 9.42
N HIS A 39 6.25 -13.50 9.72
CA HIS A 39 5.50 -14.64 10.24
C HIS A 39 5.39 -15.82 9.27
N ASP A 40 5.51 -15.58 7.96
CA ASP A 40 5.41 -16.62 6.93
C ASP A 40 6.74 -16.90 6.18
N GLN A 41 7.84 -16.25 6.58
CA GLN A 41 9.18 -16.50 6.01
C GLN A 41 9.58 -17.98 6.11
N GLY A 42 9.39 -18.57 7.29
CA GLY A 42 9.75 -19.97 7.51
C GLY A 42 8.90 -20.97 6.73
N ASN A 43 7.86 -20.53 6.06
CA ASN A 43 7.01 -21.27 5.14
C ASN A 43 7.18 -20.79 3.69
N ASN A 44 8.27 -20.12 3.39
CA ASN A 44 8.54 -19.56 2.07
C ASN A 44 7.40 -18.70 1.53
N TYR A 45 6.68 -17.99 2.41
CA TYR A 45 5.52 -17.16 2.09
C TYR A 45 4.34 -17.89 1.42
N ASP A 46 4.22 -19.20 1.58
CA ASP A 46 3.18 -19.98 0.89
C ASP A 46 1.76 -19.58 1.31
N ASN A 47 1.53 -19.31 2.62
CA ASN A 47 0.23 -18.86 3.09
C ASN A 47 -0.07 -17.43 2.61
N PHE A 48 0.91 -16.53 2.64
CA PHE A 48 0.79 -15.17 2.12
C PHE A 48 0.42 -15.19 0.64
N VAL A 49 1.12 -15.98 -0.16
CA VAL A 49 0.83 -16.15 -1.60
C VAL A 49 -0.56 -16.70 -1.83
N ALA A 50 -0.96 -17.73 -1.07
CA ALA A 50 -2.30 -18.33 -1.19
C ALA A 50 -3.38 -17.29 -0.88
N TYR A 51 -3.24 -16.56 0.22
CA TYR A 51 -4.19 -15.52 0.63
C TYR A 51 -4.35 -14.41 -0.41
N VAL A 52 -3.22 -13.88 -0.92
CA VAL A 52 -3.24 -12.83 -1.94
C VAL A 52 -3.85 -13.35 -3.26
N ARG A 53 -3.48 -14.56 -3.66
CA ARG A 53 -4.02 -15.20 -4.88
C ARG A 53 -5.53 -15.43 -4.79
N ASP A 54 -6.05 -15.82 -3.63
CA ASP A 54 -7.47 -16.07 -3.44
C ASP A 54 -8.30 -14.78 -3.48
N LEU A 55 -7.74 -13.63 -3.06
CA LEU A 55 -8.32 -12.30 -3.24
C LEU A 55 -8.22 -11.82 -4.69
N ASP A 56 -7.23 -12.31 -5.43
CA ASP A 56 -6.96 -11.97 -6.84
C ASP A 56 -6.92 -10.44 -7.10
N PRO A 57 -6.14 -9.64 -6.34
CA PRO A 57 -6.03 -8.21 -6.59
C PRO A 57 -5.31 -7.94 -7.91
N ASP A 58 -5.56 -6.76 -8.49
CA ASP A 58 -4.86 -6.29 -9.69
C ASP A 58 -3.66 -5.41 -9.32
N ILE A 59 -3.77 -4.71 -8.20
CA ILE A 59 -2.74 -3.82 -7.65
C ILE A 59 -2.64 -4.07 -6.16
N CYS A 60 -1.41 -4.26 -5.66
CA CYS A 60 -1.14 -4.32 -4.23
C CYS A 60 -0.17 -3.22 -3.81
N VAL A 61 -0.42 -2.65 -2.64
CA VAL A 61 0.50 -1.73 -1.96
C VAL A 61 0.89 -2.35 -0.62
N TRP A 62 2.17 -2.66 -0.49
CA TRP A 62 2.78 -3.28 0.66
C TRP A 62 3.58 -2.26 1.46
N VAL A 63 3.37 -2.20 2.76
CA VAL A 63 4.13 -1.37 3.71
C VAL A 63 4.90 -2.27 4.66
N GLU A 64 6.05 -1.81 5.14
CA GLU A 64 7.05 -2.64 5.84
C GLU A 64 7.52 -3.83 4.98
N ALA A 65 7.73 -3.57 3.69
CA ALA A 65 7.94 -4.57 2.66
C ALA A 65 9.39 -5.05 2.57
N GLU A 66 10.12 -5.11 3.69
CA GLU A 66 11.49 -5.62 3.78
C GLU A 66 11.59 -6.71 4.85
N SER A 67 12.29 -7.79 4.54
CA SER A 67 12.59 -8.88 5.47
C SER A 67 13.65 -8.45 6.47
N ARG A 68 13.24 -7.68 7.48
CA ARG A 68 14.15 -7.14 8.50
C ARG A 68 14.60 -8.21 9.50
N TYR A 69 13.72 -9.16 9.81
CA TYR A 69 14.01 -10.23 10.74
C TYR A 69 14.06 -11.57 9.99
N ILE A 70 15.21 -12.21 10.05
CA ILE A 70 15.36 -13.59 9.60
C ILE A 70 14.99 -14.48 10.76
N THR A 71 13.94 -15.29 10.62
CA THR A 71 13.56 -16.22 11.66
C THR A 71 14.53 -17.40 11.70
N ASP A 72 14.77 -17.96 12.88
CA ASP A 72 15.57 -19.21 13.03
C ASP A 72 15.09 -20.32 12.10
N LYS A 73 13.81 -20.33 11.76
CA LYS A 73 13.18 -21.32 10.91
C LYS A 73 13.51 -21.07 9.44
N ALA A 74 13.55 -19.83 9.00
CA ALA A 74 14.01 -19.46 7.66
C ALA A 74 15.48 -19.85 7.46
N VAL A 75 16.34 -19.61 8.45
CA VAL A 75 17.74 -20.06 8.44
C VAL A 75 17.83 -21.59 8.35
N LYS A 76 17.00 -22.34 9.10
CA LYS A 76 16.97 -23.80 9.05
C LYS A 76 16.49 -24.35 7.72
N MET A 77 15.66 -23.60 6.99
CA MET A 77 15.21 -23.97 5.64
C MET A 77 16.24 -23.57 4.58
N GLN A 78 17.39 -23.04 4.96
CA GLN A 78 18.45 -22.58 4.06
C GLN A 78 17.93 -21.66 2.95
N MET A 79 17.05 -20.75 3.31
CA MET A 79 16.59 -19.73 2.36
C MET A 79 17.79 -18.86 2.00
N PRO A 80 18.16 -18.77 0.71
CA PRO A 80 19.24 -17.88 0.27
C PRO A 80 18.92 -16.42 0.66
N GLU A 81 19.96 -15.66 1.02
CA GLU A 81 19.81 -14.22 1.34
C GLU A 81 19.11 -13.45 0.22
N ASP A 82 19.31 -13.86 -1.03
CA ASP A 82 18.67 -13.28 -2.21
C ASP A 82 17.16 -13.59 -2.33
N GLN A 83 16.61 -14.46 -1.49
CA GLN A 83 15.16 -14.71 -1.38
C GLN A 83 14.46 -13.80 -0.37
N TYR A 84 15.18 -12.92 0.33
CA TYR A 84 14.56 -11.98 1.25
C TYR A 84 14.09 -10.70 0.56
N LEU A 85 12.92 -10.20 1.00
CA LEU A 85 12.39 -8.92 0.55
C LEU A 85 13.33 -7.77 1.00
N PRO A 86 13.48 -6.68 0.21
CA PRO A 86 12.67 -6.36 -0.98
C PRO A 86 13.26 -6.86 -2.30
N TRP A 87 14.39 -7.57 -2.29
CA TRP A 87 15.14 -7.92 -3.52
C TRP A 87 14.41 -8.90 -4.42
N ASN A 88 13.52 -9.71 -3.84
CA ASN A 88 12.79 -10.76 -4.56
C ASN A 88 11.29 -10.50 -4.66
N TRP A 89 10.87 -9.25 -4.58
CA TRP A 89 9.45 -8.95 -4.75
C TRP A 89 8.89 -9.39 -6.11
N ASP A 90 9.67 -9.34 -7.17
CA ASP A 90 9.31 -9.81 -8.49
C ASP A 90 9.01 -11.32 -8.49
N LEU A 91 9.87 -12.13 -7.86
CA LEU A 91 9.67 -13.58 -7.73
C LEU A 91 8.46 -13.91 -6.85
N LEU A 92 8.30 -13.21 -5.72
CA LEU A 92 7.17 -13.41 -4.83
C LEU A 92 5.85 -12.98 -5.49
N ALA A 93 5.83 -11.84 -6.16
CA ALA A 93 4.67 -11.29 -6.83
C ALA A 93 4.20 -12.17 -8.00
N ALA A 94 5.12 -12.75 -8.75
CA ALA A 94 4.80 -13.68 -9.82
C ALA A 94 4.02 -14.90 -9.33
N ARG A 95 4.23 -15.35 -8.08
CA ARG A 95 3.53 -16.51 -7.49
C ARG A 95 2.03 -16.27 -7.28
N TYR A 96 1.60 -15.01 -7.12
CA TYR A 96 0.19 -14.62 -7.05
C TYR A 96 -0.32 -13.86 -8.28
N GLY A 97 0.45 -13.89 -9.38
CA GLY A 97 -0.01 -13.43 -10.68
C GLY A 97 0.33 -11.99 -11.04
N HIS A 98 1.20 -11.31 -10.29
CA HIS A 98 1.67 -9.96 -10.62
C HIS A 98 2.96 -9.99 -11.43
N SER A 99 2.96 -9.27 -12.55
CA SER A 99 4.10 -9.20 -13.48
C SER A 99 4.98 -7.97 -13.26
N TYR A 100 4.52 -6.99 -12.50
CA TYR A 100 5.22 -5.74 -12.28
C TYR A 100 5.42 -5.49 -10.80
N THR A 101 6.62 -5.08 -10.41
CA THR A 101 6.98 -4.72 -9.03
C THR A 101 7.78 -3.44 -9.01
N LEU A 102 7.60 -2.64 -7.95
CA LEU A 102 8.28 -1.37 -7.79
C LEU A 102 8.48 -1.05 -6.31
N VAL A 103 9.73 -0.88 -5.88
CA VAL A 103 10.04 -0.22 -4.60
C VAL A 103 9.72 1.26 -4.76
N CYS A 104 8.58 1.69 -4.25
CA CYS A 104 8.03 3.02 -4.46
C CYS A 104 8.60 4.04 -3.47
N GLY A 105 8.32 3.89 -2.18
CA GLY A 105 8.88 4.69 -1.11
C GLY A 105 9.95 3.90 -0.35
N LYS A 106 11.13 4.48 -0.19
CA LYS A 106 12.20 3.89 0.63
C LYS A 106 13.17 4.96 1.06
N ARG A 107 13.39 5.06 2.36
CA ARG A 107 14.48 5.82 2.96
C ARG A 107 15.31 4.95 3.91
N ASP A 108 14.68 4.04 4.60
CA ASP A 108 15.29 3.10 5.54
C ASP A 108 14.84 1.65 5.29
N THR A 109 14.81 0.81 6.31
CA THR A 109 14.42 -0.61 6.26
C THR A 109 12.91 -0.86 6.33
N PHE A 110 12.07 0.15 6.11
CA PHE A 110 10.62 0.04 6.06
C PHE A 110 10.06 0.54 4.72
N PRO A 111 10.50 -0.04 3.58
CA PRO A 111 10.08 0.40 2.26
C PRO A 111 8.60 0.12 2.02
N GLN A 112 8.05 0.86 1.04
CA GLN A 112 6.76 0.57 0.44
C GLN A 112 6.98 0.02 -0.96
N VAL A 113 6.28 -1.07 -1.28
CA VAL A 113 6.36 -1.76 -2.57
C VAL A 113 4.99 -1.80 -3.21
N ILE A 114 4.94 -1.54 -4.50
CA ILE A 114 3.74 -1.77 -5.32
C ILE A 114 4.01 -3.00 -6.17
N THR A 115 3.05 -3.92 -6.20
CA THR A 115 3.02 -5.01 -7.17
C THR A 115 1.73 -4.96 -7.98
N SER A 116 1.76 -5.29 -9.26
CA SER A 116 0.63 -5.10 -10.15
C SER A 116 0.62 -6.11 -11.30
N LYS A 117 -0.59 -6.42 -11.78
CA LYS A 117 -0.80 -7.07 -13.09
C LYS A 117 -0.52 -6.09 -14.24
N TYR A 118 -0.53 -4.77 -13.97
CA TYR A 118 -0.40 -3.69 -14.94
C TYR A 118 0.96 -2.99 -14.84
N PRO A 119 1.45 -2.38 -15.95
CA PRO A 119 2.73 -1.67 -15.95
C PRO A 119 2.81 -0.57 -14.89
N LEU A 120 3.98 -0.49 -14.24
CA LEU A 120 4.31 0.46 -13.18
C LEU A 120 5.45 1.38 -13.60
N LYS A 121 5.35 2.66 -13.21
CA LYS A 121 6.42 3.64 -13.40
C LYS A 121 6.55 4.51 -12.15
N ILE A 122 7.77 4.59 -11.61
CA ILE A 122 8.07 5.56 -10.55
C ILE A 122 8.07 6.98 -11.14
N VAL A 123 7.41 7.90 -10.45
CA VAL A 123 7.44 9.32 -10.76
C VAL A 123 8.38 10.03 -9.80
N LYS A 124 8.24 9.79 -8.49
CA LYS A 124 9.03 10.48 -7.47
C LYS A 124 9.17 9.66 -6.20
N ARG A 125 10.34 9.72 -5.57
CA ARG A 125 10.54 9.32 -4.17
C ARG A 125 10.64 10.58 -3.31
N VAL A 126 9.98 10.56 -2.16
CA VAL A 126 9.86 11.70 -1.24
C VAL A 126 10.51 11.31 0.08
N ASN A 127 11.74 11.73 0.29
CA ASN A 127 12.54 11.39 1.47
C ASN A 127 12.78 12.60 2.40
N GLY A 128 12.38 13.80 1.97
CA GLY A 128 12.61 15.06 2.64
C GLY A 128 13.14 16.13 1.70
N ASN A 129 13.46 17.31 2.23
CA ASN A 129 13.98 18.45 1.45
C ASN A 129 15.51 18.61 1.54
N GLY A 130 16.18 17.69 2.22
CA GLY A 130 17.64 17.75 2.42
C GLY A 130 18.12 18.72 3.50
N SER A 131 17.20 19.34 4.24
CA SER A 131 17.52 20.27 5.34
C SER A 131 16.76 19.95 6.63
N ASP A 132 15.55 20.46 6.78
CA ASP A 132 14.77 20.43 8.03
C ASP A 132 13.50 19.55 7.95
N ILE A 133 13.14 19.08 6.76
CA ILE A 133 12.02 18.17 6.56
C ILE A 133 12.55 16.78 6.19
N ILE A 134 12.20 15.81 7.01
CA ILE A 134 12.52 14.40 6.81
C ILE A 134 11.21 13.63 6.70
N VAL A 135 11.12 12.69 5.73
CA VAL A 135 10.10 11.65 5.68
C VAL A 135 10.75 10.37 6.17
N ALA A 136 10.40 9.94 7.37
CA ALA A 136 11.20 8.99 8.16
C ALA A 136 11.43 7.65 7.44
N HIS A 137 10.39 7.03 6.90
CA HIS A 137 10.50 5.79 6.13
C HIS A 137 10.48 6.02 4.62
N GLY A 138 10.38 7.29 4.19
CA GLY A 138 10.17 7.65 2.80
C GLY A 138 8.71 7.50 2.37
N ALA A 139 8.39 8.13 1.26
CA ALA A 139 7.15 7.96 0.52
C ALA A 139 7.45 7.90 -0.98
N GLY A 140 6.51 7.49 -1.78
CA GLY A 140 6.70 7.41 -3.22
C GLY A 140 5.43 7.70 -3.99
N TRP A 141 5.61 8.22 -5.20
CA TRP A 141 4.58 8.41 -6.21
C TRP A 141 4.93 7.59 -7.44
N ALA A 142 4.02 6.70 -7.82
CA ALA A 142 4.10 5.89 -9.02
C ALA A 142 2.83 6.07 -9.86
N VAL A 143 2.93 5.71 -11.12
CA VAL A 143 1.79 5.59 -12.02
C VAL A 143 1.60 4.13 -12.40
N VAL A 144 0.36 3.67 -12.33
CA VAL A 144 -0.11 2.39 -12.84
C VAL A 144 -0.85 2.65 -14.14
N GLN A 145 -0.45 1.98 -15.23
CA GLN A 145 -1.13 2.07 -16.51
C GLN A 145 -2.30 1.09 -16.53
N LEU A 146 -3.52 1.59 -16.35
CA LEU A 146 -4.73 0.76 -16.30
C LEU A 146 -5.12 0.20 -17.68
N PRO A 147 -5.89 -0.90 -17.72
CA PRO A 147 -6.55 -1.33 -18.95
C PRO A 147 -7.42 -0.21 -19.50
N GLY A 148 -7.34 0.04 -20.82
CA GLY A 148 -8.08 1.15 -21.44
C GLY A 148 -7.26 2.43 -21.60
N GLY A 149 -6.08 2.52 -20.99
CA GLY A 149 -5.13 3.62 -21.20
C GLY A 149 -5.22 4.74 -20.16
N GLU A 150 -6.10 4.64 -19.17
CA GLU A 150 -6.12 5.56 -18.03
C GLU A 150 -4.90 5.35 -17.12
N GLU A 151 -4.46 6.40 -16.47
CA GLU A 151 -3.37 6.37 -15.49
C GLU A 151 -3.91 6.54 -14.07
N LEU A 152 -3.56 5.60 -13.19
CA LEU A 152 -3.79 5.72 -11.75
C LEU A 152 -2.50 6.21 -11.08
N ASN A 153 -2.54 7.39 -10.48
CA ASN A 153 -1.47 7.90 -9.65
C ASN A 153 -1.57 7.26 -8.26
N VAL A 154 -0.52 6.59 -7.82
CA VAL A 154 -0.47 5.91 -6.52
C VAL A 154 0.60 6.55 -5.65
N VAL A 155 0.20 7.11 -4.53
CA VAL A 155 1.10 7.60 -3.49
C VAL A 155 1.12 6.59 -2.35
N THR A 156 2.32 6.08 -2.05
CA THR A 156 2.55 5.17 -0.93
C THR A 156 3.29 5.88 0.17
N LEU A 157 3.01 5.56 1.41
CA LEU A 157 3.68 6.15 2.56
C LEU A 157 3.70 5.22 3.78
N HIS A 158 4.64 5.50 4.66
CA HIS A 158 4.68 5.01 6.02
C HIS A 158 5.26 6.12 6.88
N THR A 159 4.44 6.77 7.71
CA THR A 159 4.91 7.89 8.54
C THR A 159 5.53 7.40 9.85
N TRP A 160 6.23 8.29 10.56
CA TRP A 160 6.96 7.98 11.77
C TRP A 160 6.06 7.39 12.87
N PRO A 161 6.37 6.20 13.45
CA PRO A 161 5.48 5.51 14.37
C PRO A 161 5.56 5.96 15.82
N GLN A 162 6.63 6.67 16.22
CA GLN A 162 6.90 6.95 17.62
C GLN A 162 6.15 8.17 18.16
N LYS A 163 6.04 8.26 19.48
CA LYS A 163 5.40 9.37 20.18
C LYS A 163 6.27 10.64 20.21
N PHE A 164 7.57 10.50 20.01
CA PHE A 164 8.54 11.58 19.93
C PHE A 164 8.91 11.88 18.47
N ALA A 165 9.48 13.05 18.19
CA ALA A 165 9.92 13.44 16.87
C ALA A 165 11.14 12.60 16.43
N TYR A 166 11.27 12.40 15.13
CA TYR A 166 12.40 11.70 14.54
C TYR A 166 13.70 12.45 14.85
N LEU A 167 14.72 11.74 15.32
CA LEU A 167 16.02 12.28 15.77
C LEU A 167 15.93 13.23 16.99
N ALA A 168 14.87 13.11 17.82
CA ALA A 168 14.81 13.85 19.07
C ALA A 168 15.97 13.47 20.01
N GLU A 169 16.61 14.47 20.61
CA GLU A 169 17.70 14.26 21.57
C GLU A 169 17.16 13.75 22.92
N ASP A 170 15.97 14.24 23.32
CA ASP A 170 15.25 13.80 24.52
C ASP A 170 13.88 13.25 24.16
N GLU A 171 13.81 11.94 23.95
CA GLU A 171 12.59 11.23 23.56
C GLU A 171 11.44 11.41 24.58
N LYS A 172 11.76 11.51 25.88
CA LYS A 172 10.76 11.65 26.93
C LYS A 172 10.13 13.03 26.93
N ALA A 173 10.95 14.07 26.85
CA ALA A 173 10.47 15.45 26.79
C ALA A 173 9.65 15.67 25.52
N ASP A 174 10.11 15.15 24.37
CA ASP A 174 9.43 15.30 23.10
C ASP A 174 8.13 14.48 23.05
N ALA A 175 8.09 13.28 23.63
CA ALA A 175 6.86 12.49 23.77
C ALA A 175 5.82 13.22 24.63
N ALA A 176 6.22 13.88 25.72
CA ALA A 176 5.32 14.67 26.56
C ALA A 176 4.77 15.90 25.82
N ALA A 177 5.51 16.46 24.89
CA ALA A 177 5.10 17.57 24.02
C ALA A 177 4.35 17.14 22.76
N HIS A 178 4.03 15.84 22.59
CA HIS A 178 3.41 15.26 21.40
C HIS A 178 4.22 15.51 20.11
N GLY A 179 5.54 15.48 20.21
CA GLY A 179 6.45 15.76 19.10
C GLY A 179 6.25 14.85 17.91
N GLY A 180 5.95 13.56 18.15
CA GLY A 180 5.67 12.58 17.10
C GLY A 180 4.46 12.93 16.23
N ASP A 181 3.38 13.41 16.81
CA ASP A 181 2.17 13.83 16.07
C ASP A 181 2.46 15.02 15.16
N ARG A 182 3.18 16.01 15.68
CA ARG A 182 3.59 17.20 14.90
C ARG A 182 4.60 16.85 13.83
N PHE A 183 5.51 15.92 14.14
CA PHE A 183 6.46 15.43 13.16
C PHE A 183 5.73 14.75 11.98
N ARG A 184 4.80 13.81 12.26
CA ARG A 184 3.95 13.16 11.24
C ARG A 184 3.15 14.16 10.41
N ALA A 185 2.61 15.20 11.05
CA ALA A 185 1.87 16.23 10.33
C ALA A 185 2.75 16.97 9.31
N ARG A 186 4.01 17.28 9.66
CA ARG A 186 4.99 17.87 8.74
C ARG A 186 5.40 16.92 7.63
N GLU A 187 5.60 15.63 7.94
CA GLU A 187 5.84 14.60 6.90
C GLU A 187 4.68 14.60 5.90
N MET A 188 3.44 14.53 6.40
CA MET A 188 2.25 14.46 5.57
C MET A 188 2.07 15.70 4.70
N GLN A 189 2.24 16.89 5.28
CA GLN A 189 2.21 18.13 4.52
C GLN A 189 3.21 18.05 3.36
N PHE A 190 4.45 17.72 3.64
CA PHE A 190 5.49 17.65 2.63
C PHE A 190 5.20 16.58 1.57
N ILE A 191 4.72 15.40 1.95
CA ILE A 191 4.33 14.34 1.01
C ILE A 191 3.24 14.86 0.06
N CYS A 192 2.18 15.47 0.59
CA CYS A 192 1.11 16.02 -0.22
C CYS A 192 1.59 17.12 -1.18
N GLU A 193 2.41 18.06 -0.69
CA GLU A 193 3.00 19.13 -1.51
C GLU A 193 3.88 18.60 -2.65
N GLN A 194 4.60 17.49 -2.39
CA GLN A 194 5.52 16.89 -3.37
C GLN A 194 4.85 15.89 -4.32
N THR A 195 3.60 15.55 -4.10
CA THR A 195 2.82 14.59 -4.91
C THR A 195 1.56 15.26 -5.46
N ILE A 196 0.41 15.05 -4.88
CA ILE A 196 -0.88 15.56 -5.38
C ILE A 196 -0.91 17.08 -5.50
N GLY A 197 -0.23 17.81 -4.63
CA GLY A 197 -0.11 19.27 -4.67
C GLY A 197 0.61 19.82 -5.91
N THR A 198 1.34 18.96 -6.65
CA THR A 198 2.00 19.34 -7.90
C THR A 198 1.05 19.28 -9.11
N ASP A 199 -0.13 18.71 -8.96
CA ASP A 199 -1.12 18.55 -10.02
C ASP A 199 -2.36 19.42 -9.76
N PRO A 200 -2.51 20.58 -10.41
CA PRO A 200 -3.65 21.45 -10.21
C PRO A 200 -4.98 20.84 -10.68
N ALA A 201 -4.95 19.79 -11.50
CA ALA A 201 -6.10 19.05 -11.96
C ALA A 201 -6.33 17.74 -11.19
N ALA A 202 -5.66 17.55 -10.06
CA ALA A 202 -5.69 16.28 -9.31
C ALA A 202 -7.11 15.79 -8.98
N LYS A 203 -8.04 16.69 -8.65
CA LYS A 203 -9.43 16.34 -8.33
C LYS A 203 -10.15 15.62 -9.48
N ASP A 204 -9.75 15.89 -10.72
CA ASP A 204 -10.35 15.39 -11.95
C ASP A 204 -9.55 14.19 -12.54
N ARG A 205 -8.51 13.74 -11.85
CA ARG A 205 -7.66 12.61 -12.21
C ARG A 205 -7.72 11.51 -11.16
N LEU A 206 -7.33 10.29 -11.55
CA LEU A 206 -7.31 9.15 -10.65
C LEU A 206 -6.06 9.22 -9.77
N TRP A 207 -6.25 9.57 -8.50
CA TRP A 207 -5.21 9.53 -7.47
C TRP A 207 -5.65 8.67 -6.30
N LEU A 208 -4.76 7.81 -5.88
CA LEU A 208 -4.82 6.97 -4.69
C LEU A 208 -3.66 7.35 -3.77
N MET A 209 -3.91 7.65 -2.52
CA MET A 209 -2.90 7.71 -1.46
C MET A 209 -3.24 6.68 -0.40
N THR A 210 -2.32 5.76 -0.13
CA THR A 210 -2.53 4.71 0.86
C THR A 210 -1.23 4.37 1.59
N GLY A 211 -1.35 3.96 2.83
CA GLY A 211 -0.20 3.65 3.68
C GLY A 211 -0.58 3.52 5.14
N ASP A 212 0.42 3.29 5.96
CA ASP A 212 0.35 3.41 7.41
C ASP A 212 0.69 4.85 7.82
N PHE A 213 -0.33 5.57 8.24
CA PHE A 213 -0.21 6.98 8.65
C PHE A 213 0.25 7.13 10.10
N ASN A 214 0.30 6.06 10.87
CA ASN A 214 0.62 6.07 12.31
C ASN A 214 -0.12 7.17 13.10
N ALA A 215 -1.24 7.62 12.58
CA ALA A 215 -2.08 8.68 13.10
C ALA A 215 -3.56 8.28 13.03
N ILE A 216 -4.35 8.77 13.96
CA ILE A 216 -5.81 8.55 13.97
C ILE A 216 -6.53 9.76 13.39
N SER A 217 -7.73 9.55 12.87
CA SER A 217 -8.54 10.60 12.24
C SER A 217 -9.61 11.13 13.17
N SER A 218 -9.88 12.43 13.09
CA SER A 218 -10.98 13.09 13.79
C SER A 218 -12.36 12.59 13.38
N VAL A 219 -12.51 12.00 12.16
CA VAL A 219 -13.77 11.37 11.73
C VAL A 219 -14.17 10.17 12.62
N ASP A 220 -13.19 9.51 13.23
CA ASP A 220 -13.39 8.39 14.13
C ASP A 220 -13.49 8.83 15.61
N ASN A 221 -13.58 10.14 15.89
CA ASN A 221 -13.55 10.63 17.26
C ASN A 221 -14.77 10.19 18.09
N PHE A 222 -15.84 9.76 17.45
CA PHE A 222 -16.95 9.10 18.15
C PHE A 222 -16.49 7.82 18.90
N HIS A 223 -15.44 7.16 18.39
CA HIS A 223 -14.79 6.00 18.99
C HIS A 223 -13.69 6.41 19.98
N TYR A 224 -12.79 7.32 19.58
CA TYR A 224 -11.60 7.69 20.38
C TYR A 224 -11.91 8.62 21.56
N ARG A 225 -12.96 9.45 21.44
CA ARG A 225 -13.42 10.39 22.48
C ARG A 225 -12.34 11.33 23.00
N LYS A 226 -11.51 11.83 22.11
CA LYS A 226 -10.46 12.82 22.39
C LYS A 226 -10.99 14.24 22.26
N SER A 227 -10.23 15.24 22.74
CA SER A 227 -10.49 16.63 22.43
C SER A 227 -10.42 16.85 20.91
N LEU A 228 -11.23 17.76 20.35
CA LEU A 228 -11.23 18.04 18.92
C LEU A 228 -9.94 18.71 18.45
N ASP A 229 -9.17 19.31 19.34
CA ASP A 229 -7.87 19.92 19.12
C ASP A 229 -6.69 18.97 19.47
N ASP A 230 -6.95 17.68 19.70
CA ASP A 230 -5.91 16.69 20.01
C ASP A 230 -4.93 16.56 18.83
N THR A 231 -3.64 16.64 19.11
CA THR A 231 -2.58 16.59 18.10
C THR A 231 -2.55 15.30 17.30
N ALA A 232 -3.11 14.22 17.82
CA ALA A 232 -3.24 12.95 17.13
C ALA A 232 -4.06 13.02 15.82
N PHE A 233 -4.86 14.10 15.63
CA PHE A 233 -5.67 14.30 14.43
C PHE A 233 -4.99 15.12 13.34
N LEU A 234 -3.89 15.81 13.64
CA LEU A 234 -3.23 16.80 12.75
C LEU A 234 -2.94 16.25 11.35
N VAL A 235 -2.53 14.99 11.23
CA VAL A 235 -2.21 14.35 9.95
C VAL A 235 -3.42 14.32 9.03
N HIS A 236 -4.53 13.79 9.52
CA HIS A 236 -5.74 13.61 8.71
C HIS A 236 -6.53 14.89 8.55
N ASP A 237 -6.47 15.80 9.53
CA ASP A 237 -7.07 17.13 9.39
C ASP A 237 -6.34 17.93 8.30
N TYR A 238 -5.00 17.80 8.19
CA TYR A 238 -4.27 18.39 7.08
C TYR A 238 -4.72 17.82 5.73
N VAL A 239 -4.75 16.49 5.57
CA VAL A 239 -5.16 15.84 4.32
C VAL A 239 -6.55 16.29 3.90
N ARG A 240 -7.51 16.27 4.81
CA ARG A 240 -8.91 16.62 4.54
C ARG A 240 -9.14 18.10 4.27
N GLY A 241 -8.37 18.97 4.90
CA GLY A 241 -8.51 20.42 4.76
C GLY A 241 -7.74 21.02 3.58
N ASN A 242 -6.69 20.35 3.10
CA ASN A 242 -5.73 20.92 2.14
C ASN A 242 -5.56 20.12 0.84
N THR A 243 -6.27 19.00 0.70
CA THR A 243 -6.21 18.16 -0.51
C THR A 243 -7.62 17.77 -0.96
N PRO A 244 -7.80 17.36 -2.22
CA PRO A 244 -9.08 16.85 -2.68
C PRO A 244 -9.37 15.39 -2.24
N TYR A 245 -8.54 14.79 -1.42
CA TYR A 245 -8.68 13.40 -1.02
C TYR A 245 -9.92 13.13 -0.18
N ILE A 246 -10.57 12.01 -0.47
CA ILE A 246 -11.74 11.46 0.21
C ILE A 246 -11.30 10.16 0.89
N ASP A 247 -11.62 9.99 2.16
CA ASP A 247 -11.41 8.75 2.91
C ASP A 247 -12.46 7.71 2.48
N VAL A 248 -12.02 6.67 1.77
CA VAL A 248 -12.91 5.67 1.19
C VAL A 248 -13.64 4.88 2.27
N ILE A 249 -12.92 4.45 3.30
CA ILE A 249 -13.52 3.63 4.38
C ILE A 249 -14.55 4.43 5.17
N GLU A 250 -14.27 5.70 5.49
CA GLU A 250 -15.24 6.57 6.17
C GLU A 250 -16.52 6.74 5.35
N LYS A 251 -16.40 6.86 4.02
CA LYS A 251 -17.57 7.03 3.14
C LYS A 251 -18.39 5.76 2.97
N PHE A 252 -17.76 4.59 2.99
CA PHE A 252 -18.47 3.31 2.89
C PHE A 252 -19.08 2.86 4.22
N TYR A 253 -18.53 3.32 5.36
CA TYR A 253 -18.96 2.96 6.72
C TYR A 253 -19.20 4.19 7.60
N PRO A 254 -20.12 5.09 7.21
CA PRO A 254 -20.33 6.34 7.94
C PRO A 254 -20.83 6.07 9.36
N GLY A 255 -20.08 6.54 10.35
CA GLY A 255 -20.40 6.33 11.76
C GLY A 255 -20.07 4.94 12.32
N GLU A 256 -19.42 4.08 11.52
CA GLU A 256 -18.97 2.77 11.95
C GLU A 256 -17.44 2.72 12.04
N PHE A 257 -16.92 2.32 13.17
CA PHE A 257 -15.47 2.23 13.36
C PHE A 257 -14.88 0.98 12.70
N GLN A 258 -14.01 1.18 11.73
CA GLN A 258 -13.33 0.13 10.97
C GLN A 258 -11.85 0.05 11.36
N LYS A 259 -11.54 -0.65 12.47
CA LYS A 259 -10.14 -0.81 12.92
C LYS A 259 -9.28 -1.49 11.85
N THR A 260 -8.07 -0.99 11.64
CA THR A 260 -7.06 -1.57 10.74
C THR A 260 -5.89 -2.21 11.47
N THR A 261 -5.88 -2.20 12.81
CA THR A 261 -4.84 -2.85 13.61
C THR A 261 -5.42 -3.79 14.66
N VAL A 262 -4.63 -4.78 15.05
CA VAL A 262 -4.97 -5.69 16.16
C VAL A 262 -5.13 -4.90 17.46
N SER A 263 -4.36 -3.84 17.64
CA SER A 263 -4.45 -2.94 18.82
C SER A 263 -5.73 -2.10 18.88
N GLY A 264 -6.59 -2.17 17.85
CA GLY A 264 -7.89 -1.47 17.84
C GLY A 264 -7.81 -0.04 17.30
N LYS A 265 -6.81 0.31 16.50
CA LYS A 265 -6.73 1.61 15.85
C LYS A 265 -7.10 1.52 14.36
N ARG A 266 -7.48 2.64 13.76
CA ARG A 266 -7.54 2.85 12.32
C ARG A 266 -6.47 3.87 11.94
N ILE A 267 -5.35 3.38 11.46
CA ILE A 267 -4.16 4.15 11.07
C ILE A 267 -3.71 3.85 9.65
N ASP A 268 -4.28 2.83 9.04
CA ASP A 268 -4.11 2.45 7.65
C ASP A 268 -5.26 3.05 6.85
N MET A 269 -4.94 3.92 5.89
CA MET A 269 -5.95 4.69 5.20
C MET A 269 -5.88 4.49 3.70
N VAL A 270 -7.03 4.60 3.06
CA VAL A 270 -7.19 4.68 1.61
C VAL A 270 -7.88 5.99 1.28
N TYR A 271 -7.13 6.91 0.72
CA TYR A 271 -7.59 8.19 0.24
C TYR A 271 -7.60 8.22 -1.28
N VAL A 272 -8.70 8.68 -1.86
CA VAL A 272 -8.85 8.82 -3.31
C VAL A 272 -9.38 10.19 -3.68
N THR A 273 -9.08 10.64 -4.89
CA THR A 273 -9.67 11.87 -5.44
C THR A 273 -11.15 11.66 -5.79
N PRO A 274 -11.94 12.75 -5.93
CA PRO A 274 -13.34 12.66 -6.36
C PRO A 274 -13.52 11.85 -7.63
N ALA A 275 -12.69 12.09 -8.66
CA ALA A 275 -12.76 11.35 -9.92
C ALA A 275 -12.56 9.84 -9.76
N LEU A 276 -11.71 9.40 -8.82
CA LEU A 276 -11.56 7.98 -8.51
C LEU A 276 -12.69 7.50 -7.59
N PHE A 277 -13.13 8.31 -6.61
CA PHE A 277 -14.20 7.94 -5.69
C PHE A 277 -15.51 7.62 -6.41
N ASP A 278 -15.87 8.38 -7.42
CA ASP A 278 -17.06 8.17 -8.24
C ASP A 278 -17.05 6.81 -8.98
N LYS A 279 -15.86 6.22 -9.12
CA LYS A 279 -15.63 4.90 -9.74
C LYS A 279 -15.55 3.76 -8.71
N VAL A 280 -15.45 4.04 -7.41
CA VAL A 280 -15.33 3.01 -6.37
C VAL A 280 -16.63 2.24 -6.22
N VAL A 281 -16.55 0.93 -6.25
CA VAL A 281 -17.70 0.01 -6.17
C VAL A 281 -17.85 -0.58 -4.78
N SER A 282 -16.72 -0.95 -4.17
CA SER A 282 -16.70 -1.57 -2.84
C SER A 282 -15.42 -1.22 -2.09
N ALA A 283 -15.49 -1.22 -0.76
CA ALA A 283 -14.33 -1.08 0.10
C ALA A 283 -14.56 -1.83 1.42
N SER A 284 -13.52 -2.43 1.96
CA SER A 284 -13.59 -3.15 3.25
C SER A 284 -12.24 -3.26 3.92
N VAL A 285 -12.25 -3.43 5.25
CA VAL A 285 -11.11 -3.89 6.02
C VAL A 285 -11.25 -5.40 6.24
N LEU A 286 -10.30 -6.18 5.74
CA LEU A 286 -10.35 -7.64 5.80
C LEU A 286 -9.81 -8.11 7.15
N ARG A 287 -10.71 -8.55 8.03
CA ARG A 287 -10.37 -9.02 9.40
C ARG A 287 -10.53 -10.52 9.56
N GLU A 288 -11.00 -11.19 8.52
CA GLU A 288 -11.29 -12.62 8.47
C GLU A 288 -10.66 -13.21 7.21
N GLY A 289 -10.72 -14.52 7.06
CA GLY A 289 -10.17 -15.21 5.89
C GLY A 289 -8.70 -15.54 6.00
N PHE A 290 -8.06 -15.24 7.12
CA PHE A 290 -6.76 -15.82 7.48
C PHE A 290 -6.97 -17.28 7.88
N ALA A 291 -5.93 -18.14 7.72
CA ALA A 291 -6.02 -19.54 8.06
C ALA A 291 -6.50 -19.75 9.49
N ASP A 292 -7.28 -20.82 9.72
CA ASP A 292 -7.80 -21.15 11.03
C ASP A 292 -6.69 -21.21 12.07
N CYS A 293 -6.88 -20.45 13.14
CA CYS A 293 -5.92 -20.34 14.22
C CYS A 293 -5.93 -21.58 15.08
N TYR A 294 -5.03 -22.51 14.87
CA TYR A 294 -4.57 -23.35 15.95
C TYR A 294 -3.52 -22.56 16.75
N ARG A 295 -3.92 -21.92 17.85
CA ARG A 295 -2.96 -21.31 18.76
C ARG A 295 -2.12 -22.43 19.38
N ASP A 296 -0.86 -22.54 18.96
CA ASP A 296 0.12 -23.12 19.85
C ASP A 296 0.14 -22.23 21.11
N PRO A 297 -0.13 -22.80 22.31
CA PRO A 297 -0.11 -22.04 23.56
C PRO A 297 1.23 -21.32 23.82
N ARG A 298 2.28 -21.69 23.10
CA ARG A 298 3.63 -21.11 23.16
C ARG A 298 3.81 -19.90 22.23
N GLY A 299 2.81 -19.55 21.41
CA GLY A 299 2.86 -18.38 20.54
C GLY A 299 3.93 -18.44 19.44
N LYS A 300 4.47 -19.63 19.14
CA LYS A 300 5.66 -19.78 18.25
C LYS A 300 5.37 -20.43 16.91
N ASP A 301 4.12 -20.70 16.57
CA ASP A 301 3.84 -21.38 15.31
C ASP A 301 3.64 -20.39 14.18
N ILE A 302 4.76 -20.12 13.47
CA ILE A 302 4.81 -19.29 12.27
C ILE A 302 4.09 -19.92 11.05
N HIS A 303 3.61 -21.16 11.15
CA HIS A 303 2.84 -21.81 10.09
C HIS A 303 1.34 -21.50 10.16
N ASN A 304 0.89 -20.85 11.22
CA ASN A 304 -0.49 -20.45 11.34
C ASN A 304 -0.63 -19.01 10.84
N PHE A 305 -1.06 -18.84 9.62
CA PHE A 305 -1.40 -17.55 9.03
C PHE A 305 -2.64 -16.92 9.69
N CYS A 306 -2.72 -17.03 11.01
CA CYS A 306 -3.80 -16.54 11.85
C CYS A 306 -3.72 -15.04 12.16
N HIS A 307 -2.51 -14.58 12.42
CA HIS A 307 -2.17 -13.17 12.67
C HIS A 307 -0.90 -12.86 11.89
N PRO A 308 -1.02 -12.82 10.56
CA PRO A 308 0.15 -12.66 9.69
C PRO A 308 0.81 -11.29 9.85
N SER A 309 0.07 -10.30 10.31
CA SER A 309 0.52 -8.95 10.63
C SER A 309 -0.29 -8.41 11.81
N ASP A 310 0.22 -7.41 12.51
CA ASP A 310 -0.52 -6.61 13.48
C ASP A 310 -1.45 -5.57 12.82
N HIS A 311 -1.43 -5.49 11.49
CA HIS A 311 -2.34 -4.71 10.67
C HIS A 311 -3.28 -5.59 9.84
N PHE A 312 -4.48 -5.09 9.54
CA PHE A 312 -5.45 -5.73 8.68
C PHE A 312 -5.40 -5.12 7.27
N PRO A 313 -5.51 -5.95 6.21
CA PRO A 313 -5.58 -5.45 4.85
C PRO A 313 -6.79 -4.55 4.62
N VAL A 314 -6.63 -3.54 3.76
CA VAL A 314 -7.74 -2.76 3.20
C VAL A 314 -7.88 -3.12 1.73
N PHE A 315 -9.08 -3.49 1.32
CA PHE A 315 -9.39 -3.93 -0.03
C PHE A 315 -10.51 -3.09 -0.61
N PHE A 316 -10.33 -2.59 -1.82
CA PHE A 316 -11.40 -1.88 -2.53
C PHE A 316 -11.37 -2.18 -4.03
N THR A 317 -12.51 -1.97 -4.68
CA THR A 317 -12.66 -2.14 -6.13
C THR A 317 -13.20 -0.89 -6.77
N PHE A 318 -12.80 -0.63 -8.00
CA PHE A 318 -13.31 0.48 -8.80
C PHE A 318 -13.45 0.09 -10.27
N LYS A 319 -14.30 0.80 -11.01
CA LYS A 319 -14.46 0.65 -12.47
C LYS A 319 -13.69 1.76 -13.16
N PRO A 320 -12.60 1.43 -13.89
CA PRO A 320 -11.82 2.43 -14.62
C PRO A 320 -12.58 3.09 -15.75
#